data_a7e6e212442a1c35a74f0873b11b74c8
#
_entry.id   a7e6e212442a1c35a74f0873b11b74c8
#
_cell.length_a   1.000
_cell.length_b   1.000
_cell.length_c   1.000
_cell.angle_alpha   90.00
_cell.angle_beta   90.00
_cell.angle_gamma   90.00
#
_symmetry.space_group_name_H-M   'P 1'
#
loop_
_entity.id
_entity.type
_entity.pdbx_description
1 polymer ?
#
loop_
_entity_poly.entity_id
_entity_poly.type
_entity_poly.pdbx_seq_one_letter_code
_entity_poly.pdbx_strand_id
1 'polypeptide(L)'
;MQDAIQAGLGVLSSVQYVELGAIKIFSDGALGGWTAWLTNVYSDDKGNCGFNIHSTAELERIVQDARKYRLPVAVHAIGDQAILEVASTLKKYPLPNKWRERI
;
A
#
# COMPACT_ATOMS: atom_id res chain seq x y z
N MET A 1 -8.48 -8.62 -0.92
CA MET A 1 -7.65 -9.16 0.18
C MET A 1 -8.42 -10.18 1.01
N GLN A 2 -9.55 -9.83 1.59
CA GLN A 2 -10.33 -10.76 2.42
C GLN A 2 -10.77 -12.01 1.66
N ASP A 3 -11.20 -11.84 0.41
CA ASP A 3 -11.61 -12.97 -0.42
C ASP A 3 -10.46 -13.93 -0.67
N ALA A 4 -9.25 -13.42 -0.91
CA ALA A 4 -8.08 -14.24 -1.13
C ALA A 4 -7.71 -15.04 0.13
N ILE A 5 -7.84 -14.43 1.30
CA ILE A 5 -7.58 -15.10 2.58
C ILE A 5 -8.62 -16.16 2.83
N GLN A 6 -9.91 -15.88 2.58
CA GLN A 6 -10.98 -16.85 2.70
C GLN A 6 -10.81 -18.01 1.71
N ALA A 7 -10.23 -17.75 0.54
CA ALA A 7 -9.93 -18.78 -0.46
C ALA A 7 -8.72 -19.66 -0.09
N GLY A 8 -8.10 -19.41 1.07
CA GLY A 8 -7.05 -20.28 1.58
C GLY A 8 -5.63 -19.76 1.47
N LEU A 9 -5.42 -18.48 1.11
CA LEU A 9 -4.06 -17.92 1.07
C LEU A 9 -3.38 -17.97 2.44
N GLY A 10 -4.14 -17.85 3.52
CA GLY A 10 -3.61 -18.00 4.87
C GLY A 10 -3.01 -19.38 5.12
N VAL A 11 -3.52 -20.42 4.43
CA VAL A 11 -2.99 -21.78 4.53
C VAL A 11 -1.64 -21.89 3.82
N LEU A 12 -1.41 -21.11 2.75
CA LEU A 12 -0.15 -21.13 2.03
C LEU A 12 1.02 -20.70 2.92
N SER A 13 0.78 -19.89 3.93
CA SER A 13 1.84 -19.45 4.84
C SER A 13 2.40 -20.59 5.69
N SER A 14 1.68 -21.71 5.81
CA SER A 14 2.13 -22.89 6.55
C SER A 14 2.75 -23.96 5.65
N VAL A 15 2.77 -23.75 4.32
CA VAL A 15 3.38 -24.69 3.37
C VAL A 15 4.91 -24.53 3.43
N GLN A 16 5.61 -25.66 3.41
CA GLN A 16 7.05 -25.72 3.66
C GLN A 16 7.87 -24.83 2.72
N TYR A 17 7.50 -24.70 1.45
CA TYR A 17 8.28 -23.98 0.44
C TYR A 17 7.62 -22.69 -0.04
N VAL A 18 6.49 -22.30 0.56
CA VAL A 18 5.74 -21.10 0.18
C VAL A 18 5.41 -20.30 1.43
N GLU A 19 5.71 -19.01 1.41
CA GLU A 19 5.42 -18.11 2.51
C GLU A 19 4.66 -16.89 1.99
N LEU A 20 3.61 -16.49 2.70
CA LEU A 20 2.89 -15.26 2.41
C LEU A 20 3.63 -14.10 3.07
N GLY A 21 4.31 -13.28 2.25
CA GLY A 21 5.19 -12.24 2.75
C GLY A 21 4.48 -10.93 3.08
N ALA A 22 3.62 -10.45 2.18
CA ALA A 22 2.96 -9.17 2.35
C ALA A 22 1.76 -9.02 1.42
N ILE A 23 0.88 -8.08 1.75
CA ILE A 23 -0.20 -7.64 0.85
C ILE A 23 0.34 -6.50 -0.01
N LYS A 24 0.29 -6.67 -1.33
CA LYS A 24 0.75 -5.64 -2.27
C LYS A 24 -0.37 -4.67 -2.58
N ILE A 25 -0.06 -3.38 -2.50
CA ILE A 25 -1.00 -2.28 -2.77
C ILE A 25 -0.33 -1.26 -3.68
N PHE A 26 -1.09 -0.65 -4.58
CA PHE A 26 -0.64 0.48 -5.38
C PHE A 26 -1.35 1.73 -4.88
N SER A 27 -0.59 2.72 -4.42
CA SER A 27 -1.16 3.99 -3.95
C SER A 27 -1.24 5.05 -5.04
N ASP A 28 -0.36 4.98 -6.03
CA ASP A 28 -0.36 5.88 -7.18
C ASP A 28 0.21 5.19 -8.42
N GLY A 29 0.47 5.97 -9.47
CA GLY A 29 1.01 5.45 -10.72
C GLY A 29 2.51 5.66 -10.86
N ALA A 30 2.93 6.32 -11.95
CA ALA A 30 4.34 6.50 -12.30
C ALA A 30 4.61 7.90 -12.84
N LEU A 31 5.83 8.38 -12.68
CA LEU A 31 6.24 9.71 -13.18
C LEU A 31 6.14 9.79 -14.71
N GLY A 32 6.58 8.75 -15.41
CA GLY A 32 6.56 8.76 -16.88
C GLY A 32 5.17 8.85 -17.49
N GLY A 33 4.13 8.43 -16.77
CA GLY A 33 2.74 8.53 -17.20
C GLY A 33 1.98 9.69 -16.57
N TRP A 34 2.65 10.55 -15.81
CA TRP A 34 2.05 11.67 -15.07
C TRP A 34 0.94 11.24 -14.12
N THR A 35 1.06 10.06 -13.55
CA THR A 35 0.09 9.49 -12.60
C THR A 35 0.65 9.27 -11.21
N ALA A 36 1.95 9.50 -11.01
CA ALA A 36 2.51 9.56 -9.67
C ALA A 36 1.93 10.77 -8.94
N TRP A 37 1.48 10.58 -7.70
CA TRP A 37 0.77 11.63 -6.97
C TRP A 37 1.76 12.55 -6.25
N LEU A 38 1.83 13.78 -6.75
CA LEU A 38 2.76 14.79 -6.28
C LEU A 38 2.05 15.84 -5.41
N THR A 39 2.80 16.48 -4.54
CA THR A 39 2.31 17.62 -3.75
C THR A 39 2.09 18.85 -4.62
N ASN A 40 2.87 19.00 -5.69
CA ASN A 40 2.76 20.09 -6.66
C ASN A 40 2.45 19.54 -8.04
N VAL A 41 1.98 20.42 -8.92
CA VAL A 41 1.71 20.02 -10.30
C VAL A 41 3.00 19.65 -11.03
N TYR A 42 2.89 18.80 -12.04
CA TYR A 42 3.99 18.46 -12.92
C TYR A 42 4.47 19.71 -13.65
N SER A 43 5.78 19.85 -13.81
CA SER A 43 6.36 21.00 -14.50
C SER A 43 6.03 21.04 -15.98
N ASP A 44 5.83 19.88 -16.59
CA ASP A 44 5.51 19.70 -18.00
C ASP A 44 4.04 19.35 -18.28
N ASP A 45 3.21 19.35 -17.26
CA ASP A 45 1.76 19.13 -17.37
C ASP A 45 1.03 19.91 -16.30
N LYS A 46 0.92 21.22 -16.52
CA LYS A 46 0.33 22.15 -15.56
C LYS A 46 -1.13 21.79 -15.29
N GLY A 47 -1.50 21.82 -14.02
CA GLY A 47 -2.84 21.44 -13.60
C GLY A 47 -2.98 19.96 -13.25
N ASN A 48 -1.95 19.17 -13.50
CA ASN A 48 -1.93 17.75 -13.13
C ASN A 48 -0.89 17.53 -12.05
N CYS A 49 -1.28 16.92 -10.94
CA CYS A 49 -0.37 16.48 -9.88
C CYS A 49 -0.46 14.97 -9.67
N GLY A 50 -1.03 14.23 -10.63
CA GLY A 50 -1.29 12.81 -10.45
C GLY A 50 -2.49 12.56 -9.55
N PHE A 51 -2.61 11.35 -9.05
CA PHE A 51 -3.76 11.00 -8.21
C PHE A 51 -3.45 9.81 -7.31
N ASN A 52 -4.18 9.71 -6.21
CA ASN A 52 -4.18 8.52 -5.38
C ASN A 52 -5.16 7.49 -5.95
N ILE A 53 -4.76 6.24 -5.97
CA ILE A 53 -5.63 5.13 -6.43
C ILE A 53 -6.70 4.84 -5.38
N HIS A 54 -6.33 4.95 -4.10
CA HIS A 54 -7.24 4.76 -2.98
C HIS A 54 -7.40 6.06 -2.22
N SER A 55 -8.61 6.35 -1.75
CA SER A 55 -8.82 7.43 -0.82
C SER A 55 -8.12 7.13 0.51
N THR A 56 -7.91 8.15 1.32
CA THR A 56 -7.31 7.96 2.65
C THR A 56 -8.09 6.94 3.47
N ALA A 57 -9.43 7.01 3.44
CA ALA A 57 -10.28 6.07 4.17
C ALA A 57 -10.14 4.64 3.66
N GLU A 58 -10.05 4.46 2.34
CA GLU A 58 -9.85 3.13 1.74
C GLU A 58 -8.49 2.56 2.11
N LEU A 59 -7.45 3.37 2.03
CA LEU A 59 -6.09 2.94 2.40
C LEU A 59 -6.03 2.54 3.87
N GLU A 60 -6.64 3.32 4.76
CA GLU A 60 -6.72 2.99 6.17
C GLU A 60 -7.43 1.64 6.39
N ARG A 61 -8.54 1.42 5.69
CA ARG A 61 -9.28 0.17 5.79
C ARG A 61 -8.43 -1.02 5.35
N ILE A 62 -7.73 -0.89 4.25
CA ILE A 62 -6.87 -1.97 3.73
C ILE A 62 -5.78 -2.30 4.77
N VAL A 63 -5.15 -1.28 5.33
CA VAL A 63 -4.11 -1.47 6.33
C VAL A 63 -4.68 -2.11 7.60
N GLN A 64 -5.84 -1.65 8.07
CA GLN A 64 -6.51 -2.25 9.22
C GLN A 64 -6.84 -3.72 9.00
N ASP A 65 -7.33 -4.06 7.80
CA ASP A 65 -7.64 -5.45 7.45
C ASP A 65 -6.36 -6.30 7.43
N ALA A 66 -5.26 -5.76 6.89
CA ALA A 66 -3.98 -6.46 6.93
C ALA A 66 -3.55 -6.74 8.37
N ARG A 67 -3.79 -5.82 9.29
CA ARG A 67 -3.45 -6.01 10.72
C ARG A 67 -4.27 -7.11 11.36
N LYS A 68 -5.54 -7.27 10.98
CA LYS A 68 -6.36 -8.38 11.48
C LYS A 68 -5.73 -9.73 11.19
N TYR A 69 -5.09 -9.87 10.06
CA TYR A 69 -4.44 -11.10 9.62
C TYR A 69 -2.95 -11.12 9.92
N ARG A 70 -2.44 -10.11 10.65
CA ARG A 70 -1.02 -9.98 11.01
C ARG A 70 -0.11 -10.02 9.79
N LEU A 71 -0.52 -9.35 8.73
CA LEU A 71 0.23 -9.27 7.49
C LEU A 71 0.82 -7.87 7.31
N PRO A 72 2.08 -7.77 6.90
CA PRO A 72 2.64 -6.50 6.47
C PRO A 72 2.08 -6.12 5.11
N VAL A 73 2.18 -4.85 4.75
CA VAL A 73 1.86 -4.36 3.43
C VAL A 73 3.13 -3.97 2.70
N ALA A 74 3.10 -4.11 1.37
CA ALA A 74 4.14 -3.61 0.48
C ALA A 74 3.45 -2.67 -0.49
N VAL A 75 3.73 -1.38 -0.39
CA VAL A 75 2.98 -0.34 -1.09
C VAL A 75 3.84 0.31 -2.16
N HIS A 76 3.34 0.27 -3.40
CA HIS A 76 3.93 1.07 -4.47
C HIS A 76 3.52 2.53 -4.26
N ALA A 77 4.48 3.42 -4.08
CA ALA A 77 4.27 4.85 -3.92
C ALA A 77 5.46 5.58 -4.55
N ILE A 78 5.22 6.29 -5.63
CA ILE A 78 6.25 7.00 -6.39
C ILE A 78 6.23 8.48 -6.08
N GLY A 79 5.05 9.10 -6.06
CA GLY A 79 4.92 10.53 -5.78
C GLY A 79 5.22 10.86 -4.33
N ASP A 80 5.74 12.06 -4.09
CA ASP A 80 6.04 12.52 -2.73
C ASP A 80 4.78 12.60 -1.87
N GLN A 81 3.64 12.98 -2.45
CA GLN A 81 2.37 13.01 -1.72
C GLN A 81 1.90 11.58 -1.40
N ALA A 82 2.06 10.64 -2.34
CA ALA A 82 1.71 9.24 -2.11
C ALA A 82 2.55 8.64 -0.99
N ILE A 83 3.86 8.89 -1.00
CA ILE A 83 4.77 8.40 0.04
C ILE A 83 4.37 8.96 1.41
N LEU A 84 4.08 10.26 1.47
CA LEU A 84 3.69 10.92 2.71
C LEU A 84 2.40 10.30 3.27
N GLU A 85 1.40 10.10 2.43
CA GLU A 85 0.12 9.54 2.87
C GLU A 85 0.27 8.09 3.33
N VAL A 86 1.01 7.29 2.58
CA VAL A 86 1.26 5.89 2.95
C VAL A 86 2.02 5.81 4.27
N ALA A 87 3.10 6.56 4.40
CA ALA A 87 3.90 6.57 5.63
C ALA A 87 3.06 7.02 6.84
N SER A 88 2.23 8.04 6.67
CA SER A 88 1.34 8.53 7.73
C SER A 88 0.32 7.47 8.14
N THR A 89 -0.24 6.76 7.17
CA THR A 89 -1.21 5.69 7.44
C THR A 89 -0.57 4.52 8.17
N LEU A 90 0.62 4.09 7.73
CA LEU A 90 1.32 2.99 8.38
C LEU A 90 1.75 3.35 9.80
N LYS A 91 2.13 4.61 10.04
CA LYS A 91 2.46 5.10 11.37
C LYS A 91 1.24 5.05 12.29
N LYS A 92 0.07 5.35 11.76
CA LYS A 92 -1.19 5.35 12.52
C LYS A 92 -1.62 3.94 12.94
N TYR A 93 -1.31 2.94 12.11
CA TYR A 93 -1.65 1.54 12.36
C TYR A 93 -0.39 0.69 12.35
N PRO A 94 0.46 0.77 13.40
CA PRO A 94 1.74 0.08 13.40
C PRO A 94 1.58 -1.44 13.38
N LEU A 95 2.51 -2.09 12.67
CA LEU A 95 2.60 -3.54 12.64
C LEU A 95 3.33 -4.02 13.90
N PRO A 96 2.75 -4.90 14.69
CA PRO A 96 3.44 -5.45 15.85
C PRO A 96 4.61 -6.35 15.43
N ASN A 97 5.59 -6.50 16.30
CA ASN A 97 6.73 -7.40 16.14
C ASN A 97 7.79 -6.94 15.13
N LYS A 98 8.58 -7.90 14.72
CA LYS A 98 9.73 -7.76 13.84
C LYS A 98 9.39 -7.68 12.35
N TRP A 99 8.11 -7.77 12.00
CA TRP A 99 7.68 -7.66 10.61
C TRP A 99 7.91 -6.25 10.08
N ARG A 100 8.24 -6.15 8.81
CA ARG A 100 8.54 -4.85 8.20
C ARG A 100 7.61 -4.58 7.02
N GLU A 101 7.10 -3.35 7.01
CA GLU A 101 6.40 -2.82 5.85
C GLU A 101 7.41 -2.40 4.78
N ARG A 102 6.93 -2.23 3.55
CA ARG A 102 7.74 -1.71 2.44
C ARG A 102 6.96 -0.62 1.71
N ILE A 103 7.67 0.42 1.34
CA ILE A 103 7.16 1.48 0.47
C ILE A 103 8.12 1.59 -0.70
#